data_75323daee429ab25a7a5c6472ada0626
#
_entry.id   75323daee429ab25a7a5c6472ada0626
#
_cell.length_a   1.000
_cell.length_b   1.000
_cell.length_c   1.000
_cell.angle_alpha   90.00
_cell.angle_beta   90.00
_cell.angle_gamma   90.00
#
_symmetry.space_group_name_H-M   'P 1'
#
loop_
_entity.id
_entity.type
_entity.pdbx_description
1 polymer ?
#
loop_
_entity_poly.entity_id
_entity_poly.type
_entity_poly.pdbx_seq_one_letter_code
_entity_poly.pdbx_strand_id
1 'polypeptide(L)'
;MSVLFVNGSPNPHGNTAALAAALLKGRKYEILHLTDYTLGSYGQQLPGDGLDAVIAAMKAADTIVVGSPVYWHNLCGSVRNVLDRFYGRVENGGLSGRRLYFVFQGAAPEKWMLEAGEYTMKRFAALYGMTYGGMATNRAEAEKLNQTL
;
A
#
# COMPACT_ATOMS: atom_id res chain seq x y z
N MET A 1 16.40 6.91 -7.13
CA MET A 1 15.45 6.13 -6.30
C MET A 1 14.05 6.42 -6.81
N SER A 2 13.37 5.42 -7.30
CA SER A 2 11.98 5.51 -7.77
C SER A 2 11.02 5.24 -6.62
N VAL A 3 9.97 6.05 -6.52
CA VAL A 3 8.96 5.94 -5.45
C VAL A 3 7.58 5.78 -6.08
N LEU A 4 6.85 4.78 -5.62
CA LEU A 4 5.48 4.49 -6.03
C LEU A 4 4.53 4.62 -4.84
N PHE A 5 3.49 5.42 -4.98
CA PHE A 5 2.35 5.42 -4.07
C PHE A 5 1.21 4.59 -4.66
N VAL A 6 0.87 3.48 -4.01
CA VAL A 6 -0.28 2.63 -4.37
C VAL A 6 -1.46 3.08 -3.52
N ASN A 7 -2.40 3.78 -4.13
CA ASN A 7 -3.56 4.33 -3.45
C ASN A 7 -4.75 3.39 -3.52
N GLY A 8 -5.14 2.82 -2.38
CA GLY A 8 -6.34 1.99 -2.26
C GLY A 8 -7.63 2.76 -2.05
N SER A 9 -7.55 4.05 -1.74
CA SER A 9 -8.75 4.88 -1.54
C SER A 9 -9.49 5.10 -2.86
N PRO A 10 -10.83 5.06 -2.87
CA PRO A 10 -11.62 5.47 -4.04
C PRO A 10 -11.57 6.98 -4.31
N ASN A 11 -11.05 7.76 -3.35
CA ASN A 11 -10.90 9.20 -3.50
C ASN A 11 -9.42 9.53 -3.81
N PRO A 12 -9.08 9.92 -5.06
CA PRO A 12 -7.69 10.22 -5.42
C PRO A 12 -7.10 11.44 -4.71
N HIS A 13 -7.93 12.31 -4.16
CA HIS A 13 -7.54 13.54 -3.46
C HIS A 13 -8.03 13.59 -2.01
N GLY A 14 -8.29 12.42 -1.42
CA GLY A 14 -8.80 12.32 -0.05
C GLY A 14 -7.70 12.27 1.02
N ASN A 15 -8.09 11.83 2.21
CA ASN A 15 -7.21 11.81 3.39
C ASN A 15 -6.04 10.82 3.24
N THR A 16 -6.25 9.68 2.60
CA THR A 16 -5.17 8.72 2.33
C THR A 16 -4.09 9.33 1.44
N ALA A 17 -4.49 10.00 0.36
CA ALA A 17 -3.56 10.70 -0.54
C ALA A 17 -2.85 11.86 0.16
N ALA A 18 -3.55 12.63 1.00
CA ALA A 18 -2.95 13.71 1.78
C ALA A 18 -1.89 13.20 2.75
N LEU A 19 -2.15 12.05 3.39
CA LEU A 19 -1.20 11.42 4.31
C LEU A 19 0.04 10.90 3.58
N ALA A 20 -0.14 10.28 2.41
CA ALA A 20 0.96 9.86 1.56
C ALA A 20 1.79 11.06 1.07
N ALA A 21 1.14 12.16 0.70
CA ALA A 21 1.83 13.39 0.29
C ALA A 21 2.67 13.99 1.43
N ALA A 22 2.22 13.92 2.66
CA ALA A 22 2.99 14.35 3.83
C ALA A 22 4.23 13.46 4.04
N LEU A 23 4.05 12.13 3.91
CA LEU A 23 5.15 11.17 4.01
C LEU A 23 6.17 11.36 2.87
N LEU A 24 5.72 11.70 1.67
CA LEU A 24 6.56 11.85 0.47
C LEU A 24 6.97 13.30 0.18
N LYS A 25 6.78 14.21 1.13
CA LYS A 25 7.10 15.63 0.93
C LYS A 25 8.55 15.83 0.48
N GLY A 26 8.72 16.62 -0.59
CA GLY A 26 10.03 16.91 -1.16
C GLY A 26 10.59 15.84 -2.11
N ARG A 27 9.82 14.78 -2.39
CA ARG A 27 10.21 13.68 -3.27
C ARG A 27 9.33 13.64 -4.52
N LYS A 28 9.90 13.21 -5.62
CA LYS A 28 9.13 12.85 -6.82
C LYS A 28 8.62 11.43 -6.64
N TYR A 29 7.37 11.19 -6.95
CA TYR A 29 6.76 9.85 -6.89
C TYR A 29 5.67 9.71 -7.95
N GLU A 30 5.43 8.48 -8.33
CA GLU A 30 4.29 8.10 -9.17
C GLU A 30 3.13 7.63 -8.29
N ILE A 31 1.91 7.81 -8.78
CA ILE A 31 0.70 7.35 -8.08
C ILE A 31 0.00 6.31 -8.95
N LEU A 32 -0.34 5.19 -8.33
CA LEU A 32 -1.18 4.16 -8.92
C LEU A 32 -2.47 4.08 -8.10
N HIS A 33 -3.57 4.51 -8.71
CA HIS A 33 -4.88 4.41 -8.09
C HIS A 33 -5.48 3.03 -8.37
N LEU A 34 -5.71 2.23 -7.34
CA LEU A 34 -6.24 0.87 -7.51
C LEU A 34 -7.64 0.87 -8.12
N THR A 35 -8.41 1.95 -7.92
CA THR A 35 -9.75 2.10 -8.53
C THR A 35 -9.73 2.33 -10.04
N ASP A 36 -8.58 2.63 -10.63
CA ASP A 36 -8.43 2.72 -12.09
C ASP A 36 -8.31 1.33 -12.75
N TYR A 37 -8.20 0.27 -11.96
CA TYR A 37 -8.00 -1.10 -12.42
C TYR A 37 -9.18 -1.99 -12.04
N THR A 38 -9.48 -2.94 -12.90
CA THR A 38 -10.35 -4.07 -12.53
C THR A 38 -9.52 -5.07 -11.74
N LEU A 39 -9.82 -5.23 -10.46
CA LEU A 39 -9.10 -6.12 -9.55
C LEU A 39 -10.09 -7.06 -8.87
N GLY A 40 -10.15 -8.30 -9.33
CA GLY A 40 -10.98 -9.33 -8.70
C GLY A 40 -10.42 -9.79 -7.36
N SER A 41 -11.28 -10.44 -6.58
CA SER A 41 -10.87 -11.16 -5.39
C SER A 41 -10.07 -12.41 -5.76
N TYR A 42 -9.35 -12.97 -4.80
CA TYR A 42 -8.65 -14.24 -5.00
C TYR A 42 -9.63 -15.33 -5.49
N GLY A 43 -9.26 -16.02 -6.55
CA GLY A 43 -10.08 -17.04 -7.20
C GLY A 43 -11.02 -16.52 -8.28
N GLN A 44 -11.23 -15.20 -8.42
CA GLN A 44 -12.00 -14.64 -9.52
C GLN A 44 -11.14 -14.49 -10.78
N GLN A 45 -11.75 -14.75 -11.93
CA GLN A 45 -11.19 -14.46 -13.26
C GLN A 45 -12.09 -13.45 -13.94
N LEU A 46 -11.66 -12.17 -13.91
CA LEU A 46 -12.41 -11.07 -14.50
C LEU A 46 -11.78 -10.63 -15.82
N PRO A 47 -12.59 -10.35 -16.87
CA PRO A 47 -12.09 -9.73 -18.09
C PRO A 47 -11.41 -8.39 -17.78
N GLY A 48 -10.22 -8.16 -18.35
CA GLY A 48 -9.50 -6.90 -18.15
C GLY A 48 -8.89 -6.73 -16.75
N ASP A 49 -8.69 -7.83 -16.01
CA ASP A 49 -8.03 -7.78 -14.70
C ASP A 49 -6.66 -7.11 -14.79
N GLY A 50 -6.42 -6.14 -13.92
CA GLY A 50 -5.24 -5.27 -13.97
C GLY A 50 -4.13 -5.65 -12.97
N LEU A 51 -4.21 -6.81 -12.33
CA LEU A 51 -3.23 -7.20 -11.30
C LEU A 51 -1.78 -7.21 -11.82
N ASP A 52 -1.56 -7.69 -13.05
CA ASP A 52 -0.20 -7.78 -13.61
C ASP A 52 0.44 -6.39 -13.77
N ALA A 53 -0.35 -5.38 -14.14
CA ALA A 53 0.12 -4.00 -14.21
C ALA A 53 0.49 -3.45 -12.82
N VAL A 54 -0.30 -3.75 -11.80
CA VAL A 54 -0.01 -3.36 -10.41
C VAL A 54 1.28 -4.03 -9.92
N ILE A 55 1.43 -5.32 -10.12
CA ILE A 55 2.65 -6.06 -9.77
C ILE A 55 3.87 -5.50 -10.50
N ALA A 56 3.76 -5.24 -11.79
CA ALA A 56 4.85 -4.67 -12.59
C ALA A 56 5.29 -3.31 -12.06
N ALA A 57 4.35 -2.43 -11.73
CA ALA A 57 4.64 -1.12 -11.13
C ALA A 57 5.36 -1.25 -9.77
N MET A 58 4.89 -2.17 -8.92
CA MET A 58 5.53 -2.41 -7.63
C MET A 58 6.94 -2.99 -7.79
N LYS A 59 7.15 -3.88 -8.75
CA LYS A 59 8.48 -4.43 -9.06
C LYS A 59 9.46 -3.39 -9.63
N ALA A 60 8.96 -2.37 -10.30
CA ALA A 60 9.78 -1.32 -10.88
C ALA A 60 10.22 -0.24 -9.88
N ALA A 61 9.55 -0.13 -8.72
CA ALA A 61 9.85 0.90 -7.72
C ALA A 61 10.89 0.42 -6.70
N ASP A 62 11.74 1.32 -6.24
CA ASP A 62 12.68 1.06 -5.13
C ASP A 62 11.98 1.20 -3.77
N THR A 63 11.07 2.16 -3.67
CA THR A 63 10.27 2.41 -2.47
C THR A 63 8.79 2.42 -2.85
N ILE A 64 8.01 1.69 -2.08
CA ILE A 64 6.57 1.55 -2.25
C ILE A 64 5.88 2.11 -1.01
N VAL A 65 4.91 2.98 -1.21
CA VAL A 65 3.98 3.42 -0.16
C VAL A 65 2.61 2.84 -0.49
N VAL A 66 2.08 2.00 0.37
CA VAL A 66 0.69 1.51 0.24
C VAL A 66 -0.19 2.38 1.11
N GLY A 67 -1.26 2.89 0.54
CA GLY A 67 -2.26 3.67 1.27
C GLY A 67 -3.61 2.98 1.29
N SER A 68 -4.21 2.88 2.47
CA SER A 68 -5.54 2.32 2.66
C SER A 68 -6.34 3.15 3.65
N PRO A 69 -7.59 3.49 3.35
CA PRO A 69 -8.53 3.85 4.41
C PRO A 69 -8.86 2.64 5.28
N VAL A 70 -9.25 2.90 6.52
CA VAL A 70 -9.84 1.86 7.39
C VAL A 70 -11.30 1.70 7.02
N TYR A 71 -11.63 0.59 6.38
CA TYR A 71 -13.00 0.19 6.09
C TYR A 71 -13.33 -1.09 6.84
N TRP A 72 -14.46 -1.07 7.56
CA TRP A 72 -14.86 -2.21 8.38
C TRP A 72 -13.69 -2.76 9.21
N HIS A 73 -13.05 -1.86 9.95
CA HIS A 73 -12.02 -2.14 10.96
C HIS A 73 -10.71 -2.70 10.38
N ASN A 74 -10.51 -2.69 9.07
CA ASN A 74 -9.32 -3.27 8.45
C ASN A 74 -8.97 -2.56 7.13
N LEU A 75 -8.07 -3.18 6.36
CA LEU A 75 -7.69 -2.72 5.01
C LEU A 75 -8.92 -2.63 4.11
N CYS A 76 -8.95 -1.63 3.23
CA CYS A 76 -9.98 -1.54 2.21
C CYS A 76 -9.88 -2.70 1.21
N GLY A 77 -11.00 -3.01 0.55
CA GLY A 77 -11.11 -4.17 -0.34
C GLY A 77 -10.11 -4.18 -1.48
N SER A 78 -9.82 -3.02 -2.09
CA SER A 78 -8.85 -2.95 -3.20
C SER A 78 -7.44 -3.34 -2.77
N VAL A 79 -6.99 -2.86 -1.61
CA VAL A 79 -5.69 -3.25 -1.06
C VAL A 79 -5.68 -4.73 -0.69
N ARG A 80 -6.73 -5.20 -0.01
CA ARG A 80 -6.84 -6.62 0.36
C ARG A 80 -6.78 -7.52 -0.87
N ASN A 81 -7.48 -7.18 -1.94
CA ASN A 81 -7.45 -7.96 -3.18
C ASN A 81 -6.03 -8.04 -3.78
N VAL A 82 -5.29 -6.95 -3.77
CA VAL A 82 -3.89 -6.95 -4.25
C VAL A 82 -3.04 -7.89 -3.40
N LEU A 83 -3.11 -7.77 -2.07
CA LEU A 83 -2.32 -8.61 -1.17
C LEU A 83 -2.66 -10.10 -1.36
N ASP A 84 -3.95 -10.44 -1.33
CA ASP A 84 -4.39 -11.83 -1.48
C ASP A 84 -3.96 -12.42 -2.82
N ARG A 85 -4.00 -11.62 -3.87
CA ARG A 85 -3.69 -12.08 -5.22
C ARG A 85 -2.21 -12.11 -5.59
N PHE A 86 -1.33 -11.66 -4.70
CA PHE A 86 0.08 -11.96 -4.84
C PHE A 86 0.37 -13.46 -4.72
N TYR A 87 -0.50 -14.19 -4.02
CA TYR A 87 -0.43 -15.63 -3.91
C TYR A 87 -0.44 -16.29 -5.31
N GLY A 88 0.58 -17.12 -5.57
CA GLY A 88 0.72 -17.81 -6.85
C GLY A 88 1.13 -16.94 -8.04
N ARG A 89 1.31 -15.62 -7.85
CA ARG A 89 1.71 -14.68 -8.91
C ARG A 89 3.08 -14.06 -8.67
N VAL A 90 3.45 -13.93 -7.40
CA VAL A 90 4.76 -13.41 -6.99
C VAL A 90 5.40 -14.44 -6.06
N GLU A 91 6.60 -14.85 -6.37
CA GLU A 91 7.36 -15.79 -5.53
C GLU A 91 7.80 -15.12 -4.22
N ASN A 92 8.04 -15.93 -3.18
CA ASN A 92 8.63 -15.46 -1.94
C ASN A 92 9.94 -14.74 -2.25
N GLY A 93 10.13 -13.55 -1.66
CA GLY A 93 11.28 -12.71 -1.94
C GLY A 93 11.23 -11.97 -3.29
N GLY A 94 10.13 -12.05 -4.04
CA GLY A 94 10.01 -11.47 -5.38
C GLY A 94 10.09 -9.94 -5.44
N LEU A 95 10.06 -9.27 -4.29
CA LEU A 95 10.25 -7.82 -4.15
C LEU A 95 11.48 -7.48 -3.28
N SER A 96 12.44 -8.39 -3.20
CA SER A 96 13.65 -8.19 -2.40
C SER A 96 14.39 -6.91 -2.78
N GLY A 97 14.94 -6.25 -1.77
CA GLY A 97 15.68 -5.00 -1.91
C GLY A 97 14.81 -3.74 -1.95
N ARG A 98 13.50 -3.87 -1.98
CA ARG A 98 12.58 -2.74 -1.95
C ARG A 98 12.18 -2.39 -0.52
N ARG A 99 11.75 -1.15 -0.33
CA ARG A 99 11.25 -0.65 0.96
C ARG A 99 9.75 -0.46 0.87
N LEU A 100 9.03 -0.83 1.94
CA LEU A 100 7.58 -0.67 2.03
C LEU A 100 7.23 0.25 3.21
N TYR A 101 6.46 1.28 2.92
CA TYR A 101 5.80 2.15 3.91
C TYR A 101 4.30 1.99 3.81
N PHE A 102 3.62 2.24 4.91
CA PHE A 102 2.17 2.10 4.97
C PHE A 102 1.52 3.36 5.52
N VAL A 103 0.50 3.89 4.84
CA VAL A 103 -0.37 4.94 5.36
C VAL A 103 -1.76 4.38 5.55
N PHE A 104 -2.27 4.47 6.77
CA PHE A 104 -3.50 3.80 7.19
C PHE A 104 -4.32 4.72 8.07
N GLN A 105 -5.50 5.16 7.60
CA GLN A 105 -6.27 6.18 8.29
C GLN A 105 -7.77 5.93 8.14
N GLY A 106 -8.53 6.41 9.12
CA GLY A 106 -9.97 6.38 9.14
C GLY A 106 -10.54 7.52 9.98
N ALA A 107 -11.87 7.59 10.08
CA ALA A 107 -12.55 8.67 10.81
C ALA A 107 -12.26 8.62 12.32
N ALA A 108 -12.30 7.44 12.91
CA ALA A 108 -12.02 7.24 14.35
C ALA A 108 -11.60 5.77 14.60
N PRO A 109 -10.47 5.32 14.05
CA PRO A 109 -10.05 3.94 14.23
C PRO A 109 -9.55 3.74 15.65
N GLU A 110 -9.90 2.60 16.24
CA GLU A 110 -9.32 2.15 17.48
C GLU A 110 -7.90 1.63 17.25
N LYS A 111 -7.07 1.68 18.28
CA LYS A 111 -5.66 1.28 18.20
C LYS A 111 -5.47 -0.14 17.66
N TRP A 112 -6.30 -1.09 18.10
CA TRP A 112 -6.20 -2.49 17.66
C TRP A 112 -6.45 -2.67 16.15
N MET A 113 -7.31 -1.83 15.56
CA MET A 113 -7.57 -1.84 14.11
C MET A 113 -6.33 -1.44 13.33
N LEU A 114 -5.67 -0.38 13.76
CA LEU A 114 -4.43 0.11 13.15
C LEU A 114 -3.31 -0.91 13.29
N GLU A 115 -3.17 -1.50 14.47
CA GLU A 115 -2.18 -2.56 14.73
C GLU A 115 -2.43 -3.82 13.88
N ALA A 116 -3.69 -4.22 13.69
CA ALA A 116 -4.04 -5.36 12.85
C ALA A 116 -3.68 -5.13 11.39
N GLY A 117 -3.96 -3.94 10.86
CA GLY A 117 -3.56 -3.55 9.50
C GLY A 117 -2.04 -3.50 9.34
N GLU A 118 -1.34 -2.95 10.31
CA GLU A 118 0.12 -2.92 10.31
C GLU A 118 0.72 -4.33 10.35
N TYR A 119 0.19 -5.20 11.19
CA TYR A 119 0.64 -6.58 11.24
C TYR A 119 0.56 -7.27 9.88
N THR A 120 -0.58 -7.13 9.19
CA THR A 120 -0.75 -7.66 7.84
C THR A 120 0.30 -7.11 6.88
N MET A 121 0.55 -5.81 6.92
CA MET A 121 1.50 -5.16 6.01
C MET A 121 2.96 -5.57 6.30
N LYS A 122 3.32 -5.71 7.56
CA LYS A 122 4.62 -6.24 7.96
C LYS A 122 4.85 -7.66 7.47
N ARG A 123 3.84 -8.52 7.59
CA ARG A 123 3.92 -9.91 7.12
C ARG A 123 4.03 -9.99 5.60
N PHE A 124 3.27 -9.15 4.91
CA PHE A 124 3.37 -9.02 3.45
C PHE A 124 4.78 -8.58 3.02
N ALA A 125 5.32 -7.55 3.64
CA ALA A 125 6.67 -7.10 3.37
C ALA A 125 7.70 -8.21 3.60
N ALA A 126 7.61 -8.91 4.72
CA ALA A 126 8.55 -9.97 5.09
C ALA A 126 8.54 -11.13 4.09
N LEU A 127 7.34 -11.60 3.68
CA LEU A 127 7.22 -12.73 2.76
C LEU A 127 7.82 -12.41 1.38
N TYR A 128 7.62 -11.19 0.90
CA TYR A 128 8.13 -10.78 -0.42
C TYR A 128 9.51 -10.10 -0.39
N GLY A 129 10.18 -10.12 0.77
CA GLY A 129 11.58 -9.70 0.91
C GLY A 129 11.79 -8.19 0.97
N MET A 130 10.73 -7.43 1.25
CA MET A 130 10.83 -5.98 1.41
C MET A 130 11.26 -5.59 2.83
N THR A 131 12.02 -4.49 2.94
CA THR A 131 12.27 -3.86 4.23
C THR A 131 11.08 -2.99 4.60
N TYR A 132 10.43 -3.28 5.73
CA TYR A 132 9.32 -2.49 6.22
C TYR A 132 9.82 -1.20 6.88
N GLY A 133 9.40 -0.04 6.36
CA GLY A 133 9.86 1.26 6.85
C GLY A 133 9.01 1.86 7.98
N GLY A 134 7.75 1.45 8.08
CA GLY A 134 6.84 1.93 9.10
C GLY A 134 5.45 2.30 8.60
N MET A 135 4.56 2.61 9.53
CA MET A 135 3.20 3.05 9.28
C MET A 135 2.98 4.47 9.80
N ALA A 136 2.26 5.27 9.04
CA ALA A 136 1.71 6.54 9.47
C ALA A 136 0.19 6.50 9.49
N THR A 137 -0.41 6.94 10.57
CA THR A 137 -1.87 7.02 10.75
C THR A 137 -2.37 8.46 10.84
N ASN A 138 -1.44 9.40 10.94
CA ASN A 138 -1.69 10.83 10.99
C ASN A 138 -0.52 11.61 10.38
N ARG A 139 -0.72 12.91 10.19
CA ARG A 139 0.26 13.77 9.54
C ARG A 139 1.60 13.84 10.29
N ALA A 140 1.58 13.92 11.60
CA ALA A 140 2.81 14.01 12.41
C ALA A 140 3.68 12.77 12.25
N GLU A 141 3.06 11.57 12.24
CA GLU A 141 3.76 10.32 11.98
C GLU A 141 4.30 10.26 10.56
N ALA A 142 3.53 10.73 9.57
CA ALA A 142 3.98 10.77 8.18
C ALA A 142 5.21 11.69 7.99
N GLU A 143 5.19 12.87 8.59
CA GLU A 143 6.32 13.81 8.55
C GLU A 143 7.56 13.23 9.25
N LYS A 144 7.38 12.49 10.33
CA LYS A 144 8.47 11.78 11.01
C LYS A 144 9.06 10.67 10.13
N LEU A 145 8.21 9.86 9.50
CA LEU A 145 8.67 8.80 8.59
C LEU A 145 9.35 9.35 7.33
N ASN A 146 8.97 10.54 6.86
CA ASN A 146 9.62 11.18 5.72
C ASN A 146 11.14 11.28 5.89
N GLN A 147 11.62 11.42 7.12
CA GLN A 147 13.05 11.54 7.43
C GLN A 147 13.81 10.22 7.27
N THR A 148 13.11 9.10 7.15
CA THR A 148 13.70 7.75 6.99
C THR A 148 13.77 7.28 5.53
N LEU A 149 13.18 8.04 4.60
CA LEU A 149 13.12 7.74 3.17
C LEU A 149 14.43 8.00 2.44
#